data_5eda05bed08c48ed17bec945ce707a16
#
_entry.id   5eda05bed08c48ed17bec945ce707a16
#
_cell.length_a   1.000
_cell.length_b   1.000
_cell.length_c   1.000
_cell.angle_alpha   90.00
_cell.angle_beta   90.00
_cell.angle_gamma   90.00
#
_symmetry.space_group_name_H-M   'P 1'
#
loop_
_entity.id
_entity.type
_entity.pdbx_description
1 polymer ?
#
loop_
_entity_poly.entity_id
_entity_poly.type
_entity_poly.pdbx_seq_one_letter_code
_entity_poly.pdbx_strand_id
1 'polypeptide(L)'
;GVLKVRLEELNLEVLQPYLKRRERLSGHVKGEFKADWDIDKNVIPNADWAFDADGLAYSTRVDGGRLPVTLEALRLTGTVRPEHAVLGWTVKPEGTGGVEGNLTIEDPAGERRMKGRVVVSDMTPVLLKPLLSKGERAEGVFAADLTAGGTLEAPRIWGDVTLKGVELDAGFVPFEMNPSEIALRFEGDRSTLTGRISTAEGDLVLDGRASWPTAEDWT
;
A
#
# COMPACT_ATOMS: atom_id res chain seq x y z
N GLY A 1 -4.62 22.41 24.47
CA GLY A 1 -4.95 21.06 24.92
C GLY A 1 -3.80 20.09 24.67
N VAL A 2 -3.76 19.01 25.45
CA VAL A 2 -2.78 17.92 25.29
C VAL A 2 -3.52 16.60 25.41
N LEU A 3 -3.29 15.70 24.43
CA LEU A 3 -3.75 14.31 24.45
C LEU A 3 -2.54 13.39 24.40
N LYS A 4 -2.51 12.39 25.28
CA LYS A 4 -1.54 11.30 25.22
C LYS A 4 -2.30 9.99 25.33
N VAL A 5 -2.06 9.10 24.38
CA VAL A 5 -2.60 7.75 24.35
C VAL A 5 -1.43 6.79 24.24
N ARG A 6 -1.41 5.76 25.09
CA ARG A 6 -0.45 4.67 25.00
C ARG A 6 -1.21 3.36 24.94
N LEU A 7 -0.86 2.57 23.96
CA LEU A 7 -1.29 1.19 23.80
C LEU A 7 -0.10 0.29 24.15
N GLU A 8 -0.19 -0.44 25.24
CA GLU A 8 0.93 -1.30 25.69
C GLU A 8 0.93 -2.63 24.94
N GLU A 9 -0.24 -3.22 24.77
CA GLU A 9 -0.43 -4.47 24.03
C GLU A 9 -1.93 -4.70 23.79
N LEU A 10 -2.51 -3.99 22.84
CA LEU A 10 -3.92 -4.16 22.50
C LEU A 10 -4.12 -5.44 21.67
N ASN A 11 -4.81 -6.42 22.23
CA ASN A 11 -5.28 -7.56 21.45
C ASN A 11 -6.44 -7.14 20.55
N LEU A 12 -6.28 -7.27 19.24
CA LEU A 12 -7.27 -6.84 18.26
C LEU A 12 -8.54 -7.71 18.22
N GLU A 13 -8.54 -8.88 18.84
CA GLU A 13 -9.74 -9.72 18.96
C GLU A 13 -10.88 -9.00 19.71
N VAL A 14 -10.56 -8.03 20.57
CA VAL A 14 -11.57 -7.19 21.23
C VAL A 14 -12.45 -6.41 20.26
N LEU A 15 -11.99 -6.20 19.02
CA LEU A 15 -12.72 -5.54 17.95
C LEU A 15 -13.67 -6.48 17.21
N GLN A 16 -13.60 -7.80 17.46
CA GLN A 16 -14.42 -8.79 16.77
C GLN A 16 -15.94 -8.50 16.79
N PRO A 17 -16.54 -7.96 17.89
CA PRO A 17 -17.96 -7.62 17.92
C PRO A 17 -18.38 -6.52 16.94
N TYR A 18 -17.41 -5.69 16.49
CA TYR A 18 -17.63 -4.58 15.56
C TYR A 18 -17.40 -4.95 14.10
N LEU A 19 -16.83 -6.14 13.86
CA LEU A 19 -16.57 -6.64 12.51
C LEU A 19 -17.79 -7.38 11.96
N LYS A 20 -17.89 -7.49 10.65
CA LYS A 20 -18.91 -8.30 10.00
C LYS A 20 -18.74 -9.78 10.39
N ARG A 21 -19.83 -10.55 10.42
CA ARG A 21 -19.82 -11.97 10.84
C ARG A 21 -18.84 -12.86 10.06
N ARG A 22 -18.46 -12.43 8.86
CA ARG A 22 -17.55 -13.17 7.97
C ARG A 22 -16.08 -12.79 8.13
N GLU A 23 -15.81 -11.77 8.90
CA GLU A 23 -14.47 -11.21 9.13
C GLU A 23 -13.90 -11.73 10.44
N ARG A 24 -12.59 -11.95 10.47
CA ARG A 24 -11.80 -12.27 11.65
C ARG A 24 -10.59 -11.37 11.69
N LEU A 25 -10.27 -10.86 12.85
CA LEU A 25 -9.09 -10.04 13.10
C LEU A 25 -8.43 -10.54 14.38
N SER A 26 -7.13 -10.75 14.33
CA SER A 26 -6.29 -11.08 15.47
C SER A 26 -4.94 -10.40 15.36
N GLY A 27 -4.16 -10.44 16.42
CA GLY A 27 -2.85 -9.82 16.52
C GLY A 27 -2.80 -8.80 17.65
N HIS A 28 -1.61 -8.25 17.84
CA HIS A 28 -1.36 -7.29 18.92
C HIS A 28 -0.85 -5.98 18.33
N VAL A 29 -1.31 -4.87 18.90
CA VAL A 29 -0.85 -3.53 18.54
C VAL A 29 -0.32 -2.85 19.79
N LYS A 30 0.87 -2.28 19.68
CA LYS A 30 1.46 -1.39 20.66
C LYS A 30 1.78 -0.06 20.02
N GLY A 31 1.84 0.98 20.79
CA GLY A 31 2.23 2.28 20.27
C GLY A 31 1.81 3.43 21.16
N GLU A 32 2.16 4.59 20.68
CA GLU A 32 1.83 5.82 21.37
C GLU A 32 1.39 6.90 20.38
N PHE A 33 0.49 7.73 20.86
CA PHE A 33 0.05 8.93 20.18
C PHE A 33 0.11 10.08 21.16
N LYS A 34 0.70 11.18 20.73
CA LYS A 34 0.72 12.45 21.49
C LYS A 34 0.29 13.56 20.55
N ALA A 35 -0.62 14.40 21.00
CA ALA A 35 -0.95 15.64 20.33
C ALA A 35 -1.06 16.80 21.31
N ASP A 36 -0.65 17.97 20.88
CA ASP A 36 -0.87 19.24 21.58
C ASP A 36 -1.40 20.29 20.60
N TRP A 37 -2.33 21.09 21.08
CA TRP A 37 -2.98 22.13 20.29
C TRP A 37 -3.38 23.33 21.16
N ASP A 38 -3.42 24.48 20.52
CA ASP A 38 -3.91 25.71 21.10
C ASP A 38 -5.23 26.11 20.43
N ILE A 39 -6.32 26.13 21.19
CA ILE A 39 -7.66 26.44 20.63
C ILE A 39 -7.74 27.90 20.19
N ASP A 40 -6.99 28.79 20.85
CA ASP A 40 -7.00 30.21 20.56
C ASP A 40 -6.18 30.58 19.31
N LYS A 41 -5.36 29.65 18.85
CA LYS A 41 -4.56 29.78 17.63
C LYS A 41 -5.09 28.84 16.58
N ASN A 42 -5.55 29.37 15.48
CA ASN A 42 -5.97 28.59 14.31
C ASN A 42 -4.74 28.04 13.55
N VAL A 43 -3.95 27.20 14.23
CA VAL A 43 -2.73 26.59 13.70
C VAL A 43 -2.86 25.07 13.66
N ILE A 44 -2.11 24.43 12.78
CA ILE A 44 -2.01 22.96 12.74
C ILE A 44 -1.47 22.46 14.10
N PRO A 45 -2.11 21.48 14.74
CA PRO A 45 -1.63 20.93 16.00
C PRO A 45 -0.29 20.21 15.81
N ASN A 46 0.51 20.16 16.88
CA ASN A 46 1.63 19.22 16.91
C ASN A 46 1.09 17.84 17.25
N ALA A 47 1.52 16.83 16.51
CA ALA A 47 1.19 15.45 16.82
C ALA A 47 2.37 14.53 16.48
N ASP A 48 2.56 13.51 17.31
CA ASP A 48 3.52 12.43 17.09
C ASP A 48 2.83 11.10 17.35
N TRP A 49 3.10 10.10 16.52
CA TRP A 49 2.65 8.74 16.73
C TRP A 49 3.64 7.71 16.22
N ALA A 50 3.64 6.59 16.91
CA ALA A 50 4.33 5.39 16.48
C ALA A 50 3.49 4.18 16.89
N PHE A 51 3.14 3.36 15.93
CA PHE A 51 2.38 2.12 16.13
C PHE A 51 3.14 0.97 15.49
N ASP A 52 3.29 -0.10 16.24
CA ASP A 52 3.81 -1.37 15.79
C ASP A 52 2.72 -2.44 16.01
N ALA A 53 2.54 -3.31 15.03
CA ALA A 53 1.66 -4.45 15.16
C ALA A 53 2.38 -5.71 14.70
N ASP A 54 2.24 -6.75 15.50
CA ASP A 54 2.88 -8.04 15.29
C ASP A 54 1.79 -9.13 15.17
N GLY A 55 2.01 -10.12 14.30
CA GLY A 55 1.11 -11.26 14.12
C GLY A 55 -0.30 -10.86 13.70
N LEU A 56 -0.43 -9.76 12.97
CA LEU A 56 -1.71 -9.33 12.43
C LEU A 56 -2.25 -10.37 11.47
N ALA A 57 -3.41 -10.93 11.77
CA ALA A 57 -4.13 -11.79 10.85
C ALA A 57 -5.56 -11.30 10.66
N TYR A 58 -5.88 -10.99 9.42
CA TYR A 58 -7.23 -10.66 8.99
C TYR A 58 -7.72 -11.73 8.03
N SER A 59 -8.94 -12.17 8.18
CA SER A 59 -9.55 -13.06 7.19
C SER A 59 -10.98 -12.68 6.91
N THR A 60 -11.36 -12.75 5.65
CA THR A 60 -12.74 -12.55 5.20
C THR A 60 -13.19 -13.72 4.33
N ARG A 61 -14.50 -13.92 4.21
CA ARG A 61 -15.07 -14.92 3.33
C ARG A 61 -15.36 -14.29 1.97
N VAL A 62 -14.79 -14.88 0.93
CA VAL A 62 -15.00 -14.52 -0.47
C VAL A 62 -15.63 -15.72 -1.20
N ASP A 63 -16.13 -15.50 -2.40
CA ASP A 63 -16.60 -16.59 -3.27
C ASP A 63 -15.41 -17.49 -3.58
N GLY A 64 -15.52 -18.77 -3.24
CA GLY A 64 -14.44 -19.76 -3.37
C GLY A 64 -13.74 -20.12 -2.05
N GLY A 65 -13.91 -19.36 -0.96
CA GLY A 65 -13.28 -19.73 0.29
C GLY A 65 -13.08 -18.60 1.30
N ARG A 66 -12.07 -18.77 2.13
CA ARG A 66 -11.64 -17.77 3.10
C ARG A 66 -10.28 -17.21 2.65
N LEU A 67 -10.20 -15.91 2.51
CA LEU A 67 -8.95 -15.21 2.22
C LEU A 67 -8.31 -14.77 3.55
N PRO A 68 -7.27 -15.46 4.03
CA PRO A 68 -6.46 -15.00 5.13
C PRO A 68 -5.38 -14.03 4.62
N VAL A 69 -5.16 -12.94 5.32
CA VAL A 69 -4.03 -12.03 5.13
C VAL A 69 -3.31 -11.94 6.46
N THR A 70 -2.09 -12.42 6.50
CA THR A 70 -1.23 -12.36 7.68
C THR A 70 -0.09 -11.38 7.41
N LEU A 71 0.15 -10.48 8.35
CA LEU A 71 1.30 -9.59 8.34
C LEU A 71 2.27 -10.03 9.42
N GLU A 72 3.53 -10.24 9.04
CA GLU A 72 4.62 -10.47 9.99
C GLU A 72 4.89 -9.20 10.81
N ALA A 73 4.82 -8.04 10.15
CA ALA A 73 5.00 -6.76 10.81
C ALA A 73 4.21 -5.65 10.10
N LEU A 74 3.70 -4.73 10.89
CA LEU A 74 3.17 -3.45 10.46
C LEU A 74 3.73 -2.37 11.38
N ARG A 75 4.38 -1.37 10.79
CA ARG A 75 4.84 -0.18 11.51
C ARG A 75 4.29 1.07 10.84
N LEU A 76 3.74 1.98 11.65
CA LEU A 76 3.28 3.30 11.23
C LEU A 76 3.88 4.35 12.16
N THR A 77 4.56 5.33 11.59
CA THR A 77 5.10 6.46 12.34
C THR A 77 4.65 7.77 11.72
N GLY A 78 4.50 8.79 12.52
CA GLY A 78 4.21 10.09 11.96
C GLY A 78 4.46 11.23 12.93
N THR A 79 4.67 12.37 12.32
CA THR A 79 4.87 13.65 12.99
C THR A 79 4.13 14.72 12.22
N VAL A 80 3.38 15.56 12.92
CA VAL A 80 2.75 16.75 12.35
C VAL A 80 3.21 17.96 13.13
N ARG A 81 3.62 18.97 12.41
CA ARG A 81 4.01 20.31 12.90
C ARG A 81 3.40 21.36 11.96
N PRO A 82 3.33 22.62 12.39
CA PRO A 82 2.85 23.70 11.52
C PRO A 82 3.64 23.80 10.19
N GLU A 83 4.94 23.52 10.23
CA GLU A 83 5.85 23.67 9.10
C GLU A 83 5.96 22.41 8.23
N HIS A 84 5.67 21.23 8.79
CA HIS A 84 5.79 19.97 8.08
C HIS A 84 4.97 18.85 8.69
N ALA A 85 4.60 17.88 7.86
CA ALA A 85 4.07 16.59 8.27
C ALA A 85 4.91 15.48 7.68
N VAL A 86 5.22 14.46 8.47
CA VAL A 86 5.99 13.27 8.06
C VAL A 86 5.18 12.02 8.39
N LEU A 87 5.09 11.11 7.44
CA LEU A 87 4.49 9.79 7.59
C LEU A 87 5.50 8.74 7.15
N GLY A 88 5.67 7.69 7.93
CA GLY A 88 6.48 6.52 7.57
C GLY A 88 5.68 5.25 7.79
N TRP A 89 5.89 4.26 6.94
CA TRP A 89 5.24 2.94 7.07
C TRP A 89 6.14 1.82 6.61
N THR A 90 5.94 0.67 7.23
CA THR A 90 6.47 -0.62 6.79
C THR A 90 5.36 -1.64 6.94
N VAL A 91 5.08 -2.38 5.88
CA VAL A 91 4.10 -3.47 5.86
C VAL A 91 4.81 -4.71 5.33
N LYS A 92 4.84 -5.78 6.12
CA LYS A 92 5.49 -7.04 5.75
C LYS A 92 4.47 -8.16 5.81
N PRO A 93 3.86 -8.56 4.68
CA PRO A 93 3.02 -9.75 4.63
C PRO A 93 3.84 -11.01 4.84
N GLU A 94 3.20 -12.05 5.38
CA GLU A 94 3.84 -13.35 5.60
C GLU A 94 4.16 -14.05 4.28
N GLY A 95 5.38 -14.56 4.17
CA GLY A 95 5.82 -15.41 3.06
C GLY A 95 6.03 -14.70 1.73
N THR A 96 6.09 -13.38 1.71
CA THR A 96 6.36 -12.58 0.51
C THR A 96 7.19 -11.35 0.86
N GLY A 97 7.52 -10.55 -0.14
CA GLY A 97 8.18 -9.26 0.08
C GLY A 97 7.31 -8.25 0.83
N GLY A 98 7.80 -7.05 1.01
CA GLY A 98 7.13 -6.02 1.79
C GLY A 98 6.95 -4.70 1.06
N VAL A 99 6.28 -3.79 1.72
CA VAL A 99 6.10 -2.40 1.30
C VAL A 99 6.66 -1.49 2.39
N GLU A 100 7.55 -0.62 2.03
CA GLU A 100 8.02 0.45 2.91
C GLU A 100 7.93 1.80 2.23
N GLY A 101 7.77 2.84 3.01
CA GLY A 101 7.73 4.17 2.44
C GLY A 101 7.73 5.27 3.49
N ASN A 102 7.92 6.46 2.97
CA ASN A 102 7.80 7.69 3.72
C ASN A 102 7.18 8.79 2.84
N LEU A 103 6.55 9.73 3.48
CA LEU A 103 6.01 10.93 2.86
C LEU A 103 6.25 12.11 3.81
N THR A 104 6.82 13.17 3.28
CA THR A 104 6.95 14.47 3.95
C THR A 104 6.13 15.49 3.18
N ILE A 105 5.34 16.29 3.88
CA ILE A 105 4.63 17.44 3.36
C ILE A 105 5.20 18.66 4.05
N GLU A 106 5.87 19.53 3.31
CA GLU A 106 6.35 20.83 3.77
C GLU A 106 5.26 21.87 3.56
N ASP A 107 5.13 22.79 4.51
CA ASP A 107 4.10 23.83 4.53
C ASP A 107 2.67 23.27 4.32
N PRO A 108 2.18 22.43 5.27
CA PRO A 108 0.90 21.76 5.09
C PRO A 108 -0.31 22.68 5.09
N ALA A 109 -0.17 23.91 5.58
CA ALA A 109 -1.21 24.95 5.52
C ALA A 109 -1.14 25.81 4.24
N GLY A 110 -0.01 25.82 3.52
CA GLY A 110 0.24 26.66 2.35
C GLY A 110 0.45 25.83 1.08
N GLU A 111 1.66 25.84 0.53
CA GLU A 111 1.99 25.22 -0.77
C GLU A 111 1.91 23.70 -0.78
N ARG A 112 1.97 23.03 0.37
CA ARG A 112 1.87 21.57 0.53
C ARG A 112 2.83 20.81 -0.38
N ARG A 113 4.11 21.22 -0.37
CA ARG A 113 5.16 20.52 -1.11
C ARG A 113 5.36 19.13 -0.55
N MET A 114 5.37 18.15 -1.43
CA MET A 114 5.53 16.75 -1.06
C MET A 114 6.88 16.20 -1.47
N LYS A 115 7.40 15.30 -0.66
CA LYS A 115 8.60 14.51 -0.91
C LYS A 115 8.44 13.14 -0.27
N GLY A 116 8.66 12.10 -1.03
CA GLY A 116 8.47 10.76 -0.48
C GLY A 116 9.12 9.68 -1.33
N ARG A 117 9.15 8.48 -0.76
CA ARG A 117 9.56 7.27 -1.46
C ARG A 117 8.70 6.10 -1.02
N VAL A 118 8.37 5.23 -1.97
CA VAL A 118 7.71 3.96 -1.74
C VAL A 118 8.51 2.87 -2.42
N VAL A 119 8.85 1.83 -1.67
CA VAL A 119 9.53 0.64 -2.19
C VAL A 119 8.65 -0.57 -1.93
N VAL A 120 8.38 -1.33 -2.97
CA VAL A 120 7.75 -2.65 -2.90
C VAL A 120 8.81 -3.66 -3.30
N SER A 121 9.18 -4.53 -2.37
CA SER A 121 10.22 -5.53 -2.58
C SER A 121 9.58 -6.88 -2.85
N ASP A 122 9.75 -7.39 -4.07
CA ASP A 122 9.50 -8.77 -4.49
C ASP A 122 8.20 -9.40 -3.92
N MET A 123 7.08 -8.69 -4.03
CA MET A 123 5.79 -9.22 -3.62
C MET A 123 5.32 -10.29 -4.59
N THR A 124 5.00 -11.47 -4.05
CA THR A 124 4.48 -12.62 -4.80
C THR A 124 2.99 -12.83 -4.49
N PRO A 125 2.22 -13.50 -5.35
CA PRO A 125 0.79 -13.73 -5.13
C PRO A 125 0.49 -14.82 -4.08
N VAL A 126 1.37 -15.01 -3.10
CA VAL A 126 1.21 -16.01 -2.03
C VAL A 126 -0.13 -15.84 -1.27
N LEU A 127 -0.62 -14.62 -1.16
CA LEU A 127 -1.90 -14.33 -0.52
C LEU A 127 -3.10 -14.89 -1.30
N LEU A 128 -2.95 -15.22 -2.58
CA LEU A 128 -3.99 -15.83 -3.39
C LEU A 128 -4.05 -17.35 -3.25
N LYS A 129 -2.98 -17.99 -2.75
CA LYS A 129 -2.91 -19.46 -2.60
C LYS A 129 -4.14 -20.10 -1.93
N PRO A 130 -4.74 -19.51 -0.88
CA PRO A 130 -5.92 -20.08 -0.25
C PRO A 130 -7.19 -20.08 -1.10
N LEU A 131 -7.19 -19.31 -2.22
CA LEU A 131 -8.31 -19.21 -3.14
C LEU A 131 -8.15 -20.16 -4.34
N LEU A 132 -6.95 -20.70 -4.54
CA LEU A 132 -6.65 -21.56 -5.66
C LEU A 132 -7.12 -22.99 -5.37
N SER A 133 -7.80 -23.58 -6.33
CA SER A 133 -8.17 -24.99 -6.33
C SER A 133 -6.97 -25.89 -6.70
N LYS A 134 -7.12 -27.19 -6.53
CA LYS A 134 -6.06 -28.15 -6.90
C LYS A 134 -5.77 -28.07 -8.40
N GLY A 135 -4.54 -27.73 -8.73
CA GLY A 135 -4.05 -27.57 -10.11
C GLY A 135 -4.05 -26.13 -10.60
N GLU A 136 -4.74 -25.20 -9.93
CA GLU A 136 -4.66 -23.78 -10.25
C GLU A 136 -3.34 -23.16 -9.75
N ARG A 137 -2.89 -22.11 -10.43
CA ARG A 137 -1.62 -21.44 -10.18
C ARG A 137 -1.76 -19.93 -10.19
N ALA A 138 -1.00 -19.26 -9.34
CA ALA A 138 -0.77 -17.83 -9.39
C ALA A 138 0.70 -17.60 -9.04
N GLU A 139 1.47 -17.14 -10.00
CA GLU A 139 2.91 -16.88 -9.87
C GLU A 139 3.24 -15.49 -10.39
N GLY A 140 4.44 -15.01 -10.10
CA GLY A 140 4.94 -13.72 -10.52
C GLY A 140 5.52 -12.91 -9.38
N VAL A 141 6.20 -11.83 -9.75
CA VAL A 141 6.83 -10.90 -8.80
C VAL A 141 6.41 -9.48 -9.14
N PHE A 142 5.85 -8.79 -8.16
CA PHE A 142 5.56 -7.37 -8.20
C PHE A 142 6.63 -6.61 -7.42
N ALA A 143 7.24 -5.62 -8.05
CA ALA A 143 8.20 -4.72 -7.43
C ALA A 143 7.95 -3.27 -7.86
N ALA A 144 8.26 -2.33 -6.98
CA ALA A 144 8.21 -0.91 -7.28
C ALA A 144 9.28 -0.15 -6.49
N ASP A 145 9.86 0.88 -7.10
CA ASP A 145 10.68 1.87 -6.43
C ASP A 145 10.29 3.24 -6.97
N LEU A 146 9.52 3.97 -6.17
CA LEU A 146 8.93 5.23 -6.58
C LEU A 146 9.36 6.35 -5.66
N THR A 147 9.72 7.48 -6.23
CA THR A 147 9.93 8.75 -5.53
C THR A 147 8.83 9.73 -5.89
N ALA A 148 8.32 10.46 -4.91
CA ALA A 148 7.33 11.50 -5.08
C ALA A 148 7.90 12.87 -4.77
N GLY A 149 7.43 13.89 -5.48
CA GLY A 149 7.77 15.30 -5.29
C GLY A 149 6.68 16.22 -5.84
N GLY A 150 6.99 17.50 -5.99
CA GLY A 150 6.02 18.51 -6.39
C GLY A 150 5.13 18.99 -5.24
N THR A 151 3.87 19.27 -5.52
CA THR A 151 2.86 19.66 -4.51
C THR A 151 1.70 18.67 -4.53
N LEU A 152 0.80 18.73 -3.54
CA LEU A 152 -0.40 17.89 -3.54
C LEU A 152 -1.32 18.18 -4.74
N GLU A 153 -1.33 19.40 -5.25
CA GLU A 153 -2.10 19.80 -6.45
C GLU A 153 -1.41 19.37 -7.76
N ALA A 154 -0.07 19.34 -7.78
CA ALA A 154 0.72 18.99 -8.96
C ALA A 154 1.79 17.95 -8.57
N PRO A 155 1.37 16.70 -8.30
CA PRO A 155 2.29 15.66 -7.89
C PRO A 155 3.23 15.25 -9.03
N ARG A 156 4.47 14.97 -8.66
CA ARG A 156 5.49 14.44 -9.56
C ARG A 156 5.96 13.10 -9.03
N ILE A 157 5.99 12.10 -9.87
CA ILE A 157 6.39 10.75 -9.51
C ILE A 157 7.51 10.29 -10.43
N TRP A 158 8.53 9.66 -9.90
CA TRP A 158 9.62 9.04 -10.65
C TRP A 158 9.84 7.62 -10.18
N GLY A 159 10.29 6.78 -11.09
CA GLY A 159 10.66 5.41 -10.79
C GLY A 159 9.89 4.39 -11.62
N ASP A 160 10.02 3.15 -11.21
CA ASP A 160 9.52 2.01 -11.97
C ASP A 160 8.60 1.13 -11.11
N VAL A 161 7.56 0.59 -11.76
CA VAL A 161 6.72 -0.50 -11.25
C VAL A 161 6.85 -1.65 -12.23
N THR A 162 7.11 -2.85 -11.74
CA THR A 162 7.27 -4.04 -12.58
C THR A 162 6.45 -5.21 -12.06
N LEU A 163 5.85 -5.92 -12.99
CA LEU A 163 5.27 -7.25 -12.82
C LEU A 163 6.02 -8.20 -13.74
N LYS A 164 6.67 -9.22 -13.20
CA LYS A 164 7.51 -10.17 -13.95
C LYS A 164 7.07 -11.59 -13.72
N GLY A 165 7.08 -12.38 -14.80
CA GLY A 165 6.76 -13.80 -14.76
C GLY A 165 5.35 -14.06 -14.23
N VAL A 166 4.39 -13.18 -14.54
CA VAL A 166 3.01 -13.36 -14.08
C VAL A 166 2.40 -14.53 -14.86
N GLU A 167 2.10 -15.59 -14.11
CA GLU A 167 1.39 -16.77 -14.59
C GLU A 167 0.13 -16.93 -13.74
N LEU A 168 -1.03 -17.04 -14.38
CA LEU A 168 -2.30 -17.14 -13.68
C LEU A 168 -3.22 -18.11 -14.41
N ASP A 169 -3.51 -19.20 -13.70
CA ASP A 169 -4.49 -20.21 -14.08
C ASP A 169 -5.40 -20.43 -12.88
N ALA A 170 -6.54 -19.80 -12.86
CA ALA A 170 -7.47 -19.84 -11.73
C ALA A 170 -8.92 -19.63 -12.19
N GLY A 171 -9.86 -20.36 -11.59
CA GLY A 171 -11.26 -20.36 -12.00
C GLY A 171 -12.00 -19.01 -11.86
N PHE A 172 -11.39 -18.03 -11.22
CA PHE A 172 -11.93 -16.69 -11.12
C PHE A 172 -11.45 -15.74 -12.23
N VAL A 173 -10.56 -16.20 -13.14
CA VAL A 173 -10.14 -15.48 -14.33
C VAL A 173 -10.68 -16.17 -15.58
N PRO A 174 -11.10 -15.42 -16.60
CA PRO A 174 -11.73 -15.99 -17.81
C PRO A 174 -10.74 -16.60 -18.80
N PHE A 175 -9.43 -16.49 -18.58
CA PHE A 175 -8.38 -16.99 -19.46
C PHE A 175 -7.12 -17.36 -18.67
N GLU A 176 -6.37 -18.31 -19.16
CA GLU A 176 -5.08 -18.69 -18.62
C GLU A 176 -3.99 -17.72 -19.11
N MET A 177 -3.22 -17.17 -18.16
CA MET A 177 -2.06 -16.34 -18.48
C MET A 177 -0.79 -17.16 -18.34
N ASN A 178 -0.04 -17.25 -19.43
CA ASN A 178 1.33 -17.73 -19.44
C ASN A 178 2.28 -16.64 -18.89
N PRO A 179 3.56 -16.96 -18.61
CA PRO A 179 4.49 -15.98 -18.06
C PRO A 179 4.49 -14.67 -18.83
N SER A 180 4.05 -13.62 -18.17
CA SER A 180 3.77 -12.31 -18.73
C SER A 180 4.58 -11.24 -17.98
N GLU A 181 4.87 -10.13 -18.66
CA GLU A 181 5.63 -9.02 -18.08
C GLU A 181 4.92 -7.69 -18.36
N ILE A 182 4.86 -6.84 -17.33
CA ILE A 182 4.32 -5.49 -17.43
C ILE A 182 5.26 -4.55 -16.69
N ALA A 183 5.58 -3.42 -17.32
CA ALA A 183 6.39 -2.36 -16.72
C ALA A 183 5.68 -1.01 -16.87
N LEU A 184 5.68 -0.22 -15.81
CA LEU A 184 5.19 1.14 -15.79
C LEU A 184 6.33 2.04 -15.27
N ARG A 185 6.76 2.97 -16.11
CA ARG A 185 7.79 3.97 -15.80
C ARG A 185 7.17 5.33 -15.58
N PHE A 186 7.56 5.98 -14.49
CA PHE A 186 7.14 7.33 -14.13
C PHE A 186 8.29 8.32 -14.32
N GLU A 187 7.98 9.48 -14.91
CA GLU A 187 8.93 10.55 -15.23
C GLU A 187 8.30 11.92 -14.92
N GLY A 188 8.10 12.21 -13.64
CA GLY A 188 7.48 13.45 -13.17
C GLY A 188 5.97 13.43 -13.30
N ASP A 189 5.42 14.12 -14.28
CA ASP A 189 3.98 14.19 -14.59
C ASP A 189 3.54 13.26 -15.72
N ARG A 190 4.38 12.31 -16.08
CA ARG A 190 4.13 11.38 -17.17
C ARG A 190 4.42 9.95 -16.75
N SER A 191 3.76 9.02 -17.42
CA SER A 191 4.11 7.62 -17.32
C SER A 191 4.04 6.93 -18.68
N THR A 192 4.81 5.85 -18.79
CA THR A 192 4.82 4.95 -19.95
C THR A 192 4.55 3.54 -19.47
N LEU A 193 3.53 2.91 -20.02
CA LEU A 193 3.19 1.51 -19.81
C LEU A 193 3.73 0.69 -20.98
N THR A 194 4.46 -0.37 -20.68
CA THR A 194 4.86 -1.38 -21.68
C THR A 194 4.61 -2.75 -21.10
N GLY A 195 4.34 -3.73 -21.95
CA GLY A 195 4.18 -5.09 -21.46
C GLY A 195 3.76 -6.08 -22.54
N ARG A 196 3.79 -7.34 -22.15
CA ARG A 196 3.27 -8.46 -22.93
C ARG A 196 2.52 -9.39 -22.00
N ILE A 197 1.28 -9.66 -22.33
CA ILE A 197 0.46 -10.68 -21.69
C ILE A 197 0.35 -11.83 -22.68
N SER A 198 0.86 -12.98 -22.31
CA SER A 198 0.85 -14.19 -23.13
C SER A 198 -0.25 -15.13 -22.66
N THR A 199 -1.00 -15.69 -23.61
CA THR A 199 -2.05 -16.69 -23.36
C THR A 199 -1.87 -17.87 -24.33
N ALA A 200 -2.62 -18.94 -24.11
CA ALA A 200 -2.63 -20.07 -25.07
C ALA A 200 -3.14 -19.67 -26.47
N GLU A 201 -3.94 -18.61 -26.56
CA GLU A 201 -4.58 -18.15 -27.81
C GLU A 201 -3.81 -17.05 -28.52
N GLY A 202 -2.79 -16.45 -27.85
CA GLY A 202 -1.96 -15.40 -28.42
C GLY A 202 -1.45 -14.40 -27.40
N ASP A 203 -0.75 -13.40 -27.89
CA ASP A 203 -0.13 -12.35 -27.08
C ASP A 203 -0.90 -11.03 -27.20
N LEU A 204 -1.09 -10.36 -26.08
CA LEU A 204 -1.50 -8.95 -26.00
C LEU A 204 -0.28 -8.10 -25.68
N VAL A 205 0.05 -7.17 -26.58
CA VAL A 205 1.10 -6.18 -26.38
C VAL A 205 0.50 -4.91 -25.80
N LEU A 206 1.06 -4.44 -24.71
CA LEU A 206 0.67 -3.21 -24.04
C LEU A 206 1.68 -2.10 -24.38
N ASP A 207 1.18 -0.97 -24.88
CA ASP A 207 1.92 0.27 -25.09
C ASP A 207 0.96 1.41 -24.75
N GLY A 208 1.28 2.18 -23.72
CA GLY A 208 0.42 3.24 -23.25
C GLY A 208 1.22 4.41 -22.67
N ARG A 209 0.62 5.59 -22.69
CA ARG A 209 1.18 6.79 -22.07
C ARG A 209 0.09 7.52 -21.35
N ALA A 210 0.44 8.11 -20.22
CA ALA A 210 -0.45 8.99 -19.48
C ALA A 210 0.31 10.26 -19.03
N SER A 211 -0.41 11.34 -18.84
CA SER A 211 0.11 12.56 -18.22
C SER A 211 -0.90 13.18 -17.27
N TRP A 212 -0.40 13.86 -16.23
CA TRP A 212 -1.20 14.52 -15.20
C TRP A 212 -0.52 15.82 -14.78
N PRO A 213 -0.65 16.90 -15.53
CA PRO A 213 -0.04 18.19 -15.18
C PRO A 213 -0.48 18.69 -13.80
N THR A 214 -1.71 18.36 -13.40
CA THR A 214 -2.25 18.57 -12.05
C THR A 214 -2.93 17.29 -11.52
N ALA A 215 -3.28 17.26 -10.25
CA ALA A 215 -3.99 16.11 -9.64
C ALA A 215 -5.40 15.88 -10.22
N GLU A 216 -5.98 16.89 -10.87
CA GLU A 216 -7.32 16.86 -11.46
C GLU A 216 -7.32 16.59 -12.96
N ASP A 217 -6.21 16.87 -13.67
CA ASP A 217 -6.09 16.74 -15.12
C ASP A 217 -5.31 15.48 -15.51
N TRP A 218 -6.01 14.46 -15.96
CA TRP A 218 -5.42 13.19 -16.43
C TRP A 218 -5.69 12.97 -17.91
N THR A 219 -4.66 12.58 -18.67
CA THR A 219 -4.76 12.20 -20.11
C THR A 219 -3.94 10.96 -20.42
#